data_7d9e25d1ae5a084b9069a992b02b9763
#
_entry.id   7d9e25d1ae5a084b9069a992b02b9763
#
_cell.length_a   1.000
_cell.length_b   1.000
_cell.length_c   1.000
_cell.angle_alpha   90.00
_cell.angle_beta   90.00
_cell.angle_gamma   90.00
#
_symmetry.space_group_name_H-M   'P 1'
#
loop_
_entity.id
_entity.type
_entity.pdbx_description
1 polymer ?
#
loop_
_entity_poly.entity_id
_entity_poly.type
_entity_poly.pdbx_seq_one_letter_code
_entity_poly.pdbx_strand_id
1 'polypeptide(L)'
;MKKCVFITGATSGTGLTIAKTFAKAGYHVLITSRDAERAQAAADKVSEEFGVYAKGYALDIRDEDRVKAIFADIDERDCFVETVVLNSADLGYGTDPAKGLDFFEQSVEEFQRVFETNVVWNFMIVRQAAIRMKEQGKGAIVFISSNTAYRAIPNRAAYCASKGGINAMSKAFAVDLGKYGIRSNVVLPGTIKTERWKQMGKKQISNGELVPIGDISDYEDIANAAFFLGTDLSKNVTGAEIHVDGGMSCQLYPQKLNVLAAEKLAQEEK
;
A
#
# COMPACT_ATOMS: atom_id res chain seq x y z
N MET A 1 23.87 -9.63 -10.61
CA MET A 1 22.76 -9.81 -9.66
C MET A 1 21.41 -9.54 -10.34
N LYS A 2 20.43 -10.35 -10.05
CA LYS A 2 19.04 -10.18 -10.55
C LYS A 2 18.32 -9.12 -9.74
N LYS A 3 17.47 -8.32 -10.41
CA LYS A 3 16.63 -7.31 -9.74
C LYS A 3 15.53 -7.99 -8.94
N CYS A 4 15.39 -7.61 -7.69
CA CYS A 4 14.35 -8.12 -6.80
C CYS A 4 13.41 -7.01 -6.35
N VAL A 5 12.15 -7.35 -6.15
CA VAL A 5 11.19 -6.53 -5.45
C VAL A 5 10.82 -7.19 -4.12
N PHE A 6 10.90 -6.44 -3.03
CA PHE A 6 10.46 -6.87 -1.71
C PHE A 6 9.10 -6.25 -1.38
N ILE A 7 8.09 -7.07 -1.10
CA ILE A 7 6.71 -6.60 -0.94
C ILE A 7 6.14 -7.09 0.39
N THR A 8 5.68 -6.17 1.22
CA THR A 8 5.05 -6.53 2.48
C THR A 8 3.56 -6.85 2.30
N GLY A 9 3.09 -7.94 2.96
CA GLY A 9 1.67 -8.33 2.92
C GLY A 9 1.18 -8.72 1.53
N ALA A 10 1.96 -9.53 0.80
CA ALA A 10 1.70 -9.81 -0.61
C ALA A 10 1.14 -11.22 -0.89
N THR A 11 0.39 -11.81 0.05
CA THR A 11 -0.22 -13.14 -0.14
C THR A 11 -1.60 -13.10 -0.78
N SER A 12 -2.19 -11.93 -0.96
CA SER A 12 -3.52 -11.74 -1.58
C SER A 12 -3.73 -10.29 -2.01
N GLY A 13 -4.81 -10.03 -2.74
CA GLY A 13 -5.28 -8.69 -3.10
C GLY A 13 -4.21 -7.82 -3.75
N THR A 14 -4.16 -6.55 -3.35
CA THR A 14 -3.24 -5.55 -3.91
C THR A 14 -1.78 -6.01 -3.89
N GLY A 15 -1.31 -6.52 -2.74
CA GLY A 15 0.09 -6.95 -2.61
C GLY A 15 0.46 -8.09 -3.56
N LEU A 16 -0.40 -9.10 -3.72
CA LEU A 16 -0.18 -10.19 -4.65
C LEU A 16 -0.23 -9.72 -6.11
N THR A 17 -1.13 -8.81 -6.43
CA THR A 17 -1.22 -8.23 -7.78
C THR A 17 0.04 -7.41 -8.10
N ILE A 18 0.56 -6.63 -7.14
CA ILE A 18 1.86 -5.95 -7.28
C ILE A 18 2.96 -6.98 -7.55
N ALA A 19 3.03 -8.08 -6.77
CA ALA A 19 4.02 -9.14 -6.93
C ALA A 19 3.98 -9.73 -8.36
N LYS A 20 2.80 -10.05 -8.86
CA LYS A 20 2.61 -10.55 -10.23
C LYS A 20 3.02 -9.55 -11.30
N THR A 21 2.72 -8.27 -11.10
CA THR A 21 3.08 -7.20 -12.04
C THR A 21 4.61 -7.07 -12.17
N PHE A 22 5.35 -7.11 -11.07
CA PHE A 22 6.81 -7.12 -11.10
C PHE A 22 7.38 -8.44 -11.69
N ALA A 23 6.80 -9.59 -11.34
CA ALA A 23 7.19 -10.89 -11.86
C ALA A 23 7.06 -10.95 -13.39
N LYS A 24 5.96 -10.44 -13.95
CA LYS A 24 5.71 -10.33 -15.40
C LYS A 24 6.79 -9.51 -16.11
N ALA A 25 7.40 -8.55 -15.42
CA ALA A 25 8.52 -7.75 -15.92
C ALA A 25 9.91 -8.40 -15.68
N GLY A 26 9.96 -9.64 -15.19
CA GLY A 26 11.19 -10.40 -14.97
C GLY A 26 11.91 -10.12 -13.65
N TYR A 27 11.28 -9.43 -12.72
CA TYR A 27 11.84 -9.26 -11.37
C TYR A 27 11.73 -10.56 -10.57
N HIS A 28 12.73 -10.84 -9.76
CA HIS A 28 12.59 -11.78 -8.67
C HIS A 28 11.69 -11.19 -7.59
N VAL A 29 10.87 -11.99 -6.93
CA VAL A 29 9.82 -11.50 -6.04
C VAL A 29 9.98 -12.07 -4.64
N LEU A 30 10.06 -11.17 -3.65
CA LEU A 30 10.20 -11.50 -2.25
C LEU A 30 8.91 -11.08 -1.52
N ILE A 31 8.14 -12.06 -1.11
CA ILE A 31 6.80 -11.88 -0.51
C ILE A 31 6.89 -12.06 1.00
N THR A 32 6.26 -11.16 1.77
CA THR A 32 6.15 -11.37 3.21
C THR A 32 4.71 -11.52 3.67
N SER A 33 4.53 -12.32 4.73
CA SER A 33 3.30 -12.50 5.49
C SER A 33 3.64 -12.89 6.92
N ARG A 34 2.72 -12.72 7.87
CA ARG A 34 2.87 -13.25 9.23
C ARG A 34 2.87 -14.79 9.25
N ASP A 35 2.24 -15.39 8.28
CA ASP A 35 2.12 -16.84 8.08
C ASP A 35 3.12 -17.29 7.02
N ALA A 36 4.03 -18.20 7.42
CA ALA A 36 5.11 -18.71 6.56
C ALA A 36 4.58 -19.52 5.37
N GLU A 37 3.60 -20.38 5.61
CA GLU A 37 3.05 -21.29 4.58
C GLU A 37 2.32 -20.46 3.52
N ARG A 38 1.52 -19.48 3.95
CA ARG A 38 0.84 -18.58 3.03
C ARG A 38 1.81 -17.72 2.23
N ALA A 39 2.91 -17.25 2.85
CA ALA A 39 3.93 -16.48 2.13
C ALA A 39 4.59 -17.34 1.05
N GLN A 40 5.01 -18.57 1.40
CA GLN A 40 5.65 -19.48 0.46
C GLN A 40 4.69 -19.92 -0.65
N ALA A 41 3.46 -20.30 -0.32
CA ALA A 41 2.47 -20.70 -1.32
C ALA A 41 2.13 -19.58 -2.32
N ALA A 42 2.16 -18.32 -1.87
CA ALA A 42 1.98 -17.19 -2.77
C ALA A 42 3.21 -17.00 -3.67
N ALA A 43 4.41 -17.17 -3.15
CA ALA A 43 5.66 -17.10 -3.90
C ALA A 43 5.74 -18.21 -4.95
N ASP A 44 5.39 -19.45 -4.59
CA ASP A 44 5.40 -20.60 -5.49
C ASP A 44 4.47 -20.36 -6.69
N LYS A 45 3.25 -19.87 -6.45
CA LYS A 45 2.30 -19.51 -7.53
C LYS A 45 2.86 -18.44 -8.46
N VAL A 46 3.54 -17.42 -7.92
CA VAL A 46 4.17 -16.39 -8.75
C VAL A 46 5.33 -16.97 -9.55
N SER A 47 6.14 -17.84 -8.95
CA SER A 47 7.24 -18.52 -9.61
C SER A 47 6.76 -19.41 -10.76
N GLU A 48 5.72 -20.21 -10.52
CA GLU A 48 5.10 -21.10 -11.51
C GLU A 48 4.48 -20.33 -12.68
N GLU A 49 3.76 -19.23 -12.38
CA GLU A 49 3.03 -18.46 -13.39
C GLU A 49 3.96 -17.65 -14.30
N PHE A 50 5.08 -17.13 -13.76
CA PHE A 50 5.94 -16.18 -14.48
C PHE A 50 7.36 -16.69 -14.76
N GLY A 51 7.76 -17.86 -14.26
CA GLY A 51 9.09 -18.40 -14.47
C GLY A 51 10.22 -17.61 -13.80
N VAL A 52 9.93 -16.83 -12.76
CA VAL A 52 10.88 -16.04 -11.99
C VAL A 52 11.16 -16.69 -10.64
N TYR A 53 12.31 -16.38 -10.04
CA TYR A 53 12.52 -16.75 -8.65
C TYR A 53 11.57 -15.96 -7.75
N ALA A 54 10.86 -16.67 -6.88
CA ALA A 54 10.05 -16.05 -5.84
C ALA A 54 10.26 -16.76 -4.50
N LYS A 55 10.29 -16.00 -3.41
CA LYS A 55 10.47 -16.53 -2.05
C LYS A 55 9.51 -15.87 -1.07
N GLY A 56 8.87 -16.70 -0.26
CA GLY A 56 8.04 -16.29 0.85
C GLY A 56 8.82 -16.20 2.16
N TYR A 57 8.57 -15.14 2.93
CA TYR A 57 9.15 -14.96 4.26
C TYR A 57 8.06 -14.78 5.31
N ALA A 58 8.16 -15.51 6.42
CA ALA A 58 7.39 -15.19 7.60
C ALA A 58 7.94 -13.91 8.24
N LEU A 59 7.12 -12.89 8.33
CA LEU A 59 7.48 -11.62 8.93
C LEU A 59 6.28 -11.01 9.66
N ASP A 60 6.37 -10.95 10.99
CA ASP A 60 5.71 -9.86 11.72
C ASP A 60 6.58 -8.62 11.55
N ILE A 61 6.05 -7.60 10.92
CA ILE A 61 6.85 -6.39 10.62
C ILE A 61 7.33 -5.67 11.88
N ARG A 62 6.83 -6.02 13.06
CA ARG A 62 7.25 -5.51 14.38
C ARG A 62 8.45 -6.25 14.96
N ASP A 63 8.95 -7.27 14.31
CA ASP A 63 10.12 -8.04 14.71
C ASP A 63 11.36 -7.53 13.97
N GLU A 64 12.12 -6.64 14.62
CA GLU A 64 13.31 -6.02 14.04
C GLU A 64 14.41 -7.06 13.70
N ASP A 65 14.62 -8.04 14.56
CA ASP A 65 15.66 -9.04 14.33
C ASP A 65 15.27 -9.95 13.17
N ARG A 66 13.99 -10.23 13.03
CA ARG A 66 13.48 -10.97 11.88
C ARG A 66 13.65 -10.19 10.59
N VAL A 67 13.39 -8.88 10.59
CA VAL A 67 13.66 -8.01 9.44
C VAL A 67 15.13 -8.08 9.05
N LYS A 68 16.06 -7.92 10.00
CA LYS A 68 17.51 -8.02 9.77
C LYS A 68 17.90 -9.39 9.19
N ALA A 69 17.39 -10.48 9.78
CA ALA A 69 17.67 -11.83 9.32
C ALA A 69 17.19 -12.10 7.88
N ILE A 70 16.01 -11.58 7.51
CA ILE A 70 15.51 -11.69 6.14
C ILE A 70 16.44 -10.98 5.16
N PHE A 71 16.86 -9.75 5.46
CA PHE A 71 17.76 -9.02 4.59
C PHE A 71 19.15 -9.66 4.51
N ALA A 72 19.64 -10.28 5.59
CA ALA A 72 20.88 -11.07 5.56
C ALA A 72 20.74 -12.32 4.65
N ASP A 73 19.62 -13.05 4.73
CA ASP A 73 19.34 -14.16 3.80
C ASP A 73 19.23 -13.71 2.33
N ILE A 74 18.74 -12.49 2.09
CA ILE A 74 18.70 -11.92 0.72
C ILE A 74 20.12 -11.62 0.22
N ASP A 75 21.01 -11.12 1.07
CA ASP A 75 22.40 -10.80 0.71
C ASP A 75 23.23 -12.03 0.28
N GLU A 76 22.87 -13.22 0.80
CA GLU A 76 23.49 -14.49 0.41
C GLU A 76 23.07 -14.98 -0.99
N ARG A 77 22.14 -14.28 -1.65
CA ARG A 77 21.57 -14.66 -2.95
C ARG A 77 22.11 -13.77 -4.06
N ASP A 78 22.13 -14.28 -5.27
CA ASP A 78 22.43 -13.45 -6.46
C ASP A 78 21.26 -12.54 -6.83
N CYS A 79 20.85 -11.71 -5.85
CA CYS A 79 19.65 -10.89 -5.90
C CYS A 79 19.91 -9.53 -5.26
N PHE A 80 19.49 -8.48 -5.94
CA PHE A 80 19.56 -7.10 -5.48
C PHE A 80 18.16 -6.53 -5.29
N VAL A 81 17.83 -6.09 -4.08
CA VAL A 81 16.53 -5.45 -3.78
C VAL A 81 16.54 -4.04 -4.38
N GLU A 82 16.11 -3.94 -5.65
CA GLU A 82 15.98 -2.65 -6.33
C GLU A 82 14.74 -1.89 -5.85
N THR A 83 13.68 -2.61 -5.47
CA THR A 83 12.41 -2.00 -5.08
C THR A 83 11.88 -2.60 -3.78
N VAL A 84 11.43 -1.75 -2.88
CA VAL A 84 10.64 -2.14 -1.70
C VAL A 84 9.25 -1.54 -1.81
N VAL A 85 8.21 -2.38 -1.70
CA VAL A 85 6.81 -1.94 -1.68
C VAL A 85 6.22 -2.21 -0.29
N LEU A 86 5.92 -1.13 0.44
CA LEU A 86 5.34 -1.16 1.77
C LEU A 86 3.81 -1.19 1.64
N ASN A 87 3.25 -2.40 1.51
CA ASN A 87 1.82 -2.61 1.28
C ASN A 87 1.06 -3.06 2.54
N SER A 88 1.73 -3.73 3.49
CA SER A 88 1.10 -4.13 4.76
C SER A 88 0.58 -2.94 5.54
N ALA A 89 -0.63 -3.06 6.09
CA ALA A 89 -1.19 -2.05 6.97
C ALA A 89 -2.13 -2.66 8.01
N ASP A 90 -2.14 -2.07 9.19
CA ASP A 90 -3.22 -2.20 10.16
C ASP A 90 -4.30 -1.17 9.82
N LEU A 91 -5.51 -1.63 9.60
CA LEU A 91 -6.62 -0.78 9.16
C LEU A 91 -7.34 -0.09 10.33
N GLY A 92 -6.99 -0.38 11.57
CA GLY A 92 -7.58 0.25 12.76
C GLY A 92 -9.08 0.01 12.89
N TYR A 93 -9.54 -1.19 12.55
CA TYR A 93 -10.97 -1.53 12.62
C TYR A 93 -11.47 -1.86 14.02
N GLY A 94 -10.58 -2.06 14.99
CA GLY A 94 -10.94 -2.62 16.28
C GLY A 94 -11.55 -4.02 16.13
N THR A 95 -12.58 -4.31 16.91
CA THR A 95 -13.28 -5.60 16.91
C THR A 95 -14.39 -5.69 15.84
N ASP A 96 -14.93 -4.56 15.39
CA ASP A 96 -15.95 -4.50 14.34
C ASP A 96 -15.42 -3.80 13.08
N PRO A 97 -15.00 -4.57 12.08
CA PRO A 97 -14.50 -4.00 10.85
C PRO A 97 -15.49 -3.14 10.04
N ALA A 98 -16.79 -3.29 10.26
CA ALA A 98 -17.80 -2.52 9.53
C ALA A 98 -17.98 -1.10 10.09
N LYS A 99 -17.79 -0.94 11.40
CA LYS A 99 -18.06 0.33 12.11
C LYS A 99 -16.79 1.12 12.41
N GLY A 100 -15.65 0.44 12.62
CA GLY A 100 -14.49 1.04 13.26
C GLY A 100 -14.75 1.28 14.76
N LEU A 101 -13.89 2.05 15.40
CA LEU A 101 -14.04 2.43 16.80
C LEU A 101 -14.59 3.85 16.89
N ASP A 102 -15.69 4.04 17.63
CA ASP A 102 -16.14 5.39 17.98
C ASP A 102 -15.01 6.18 18.64
N PHE A 103 -15.00 7.49 18.47
CA PHE A 103 -13.91 8.33 18.95
C PHE A 103 -13.66 8.14 20.46
N PHE A 104 -14.71 8.01 21.24
CA PHE A 104 -14.60 7.85 22.69
C PHE A 104 -14.24 6.42 23.13
N GLU A 105 -14.32 5.45 22.23
CA GLU A 105 -13.95 4.06 22.47
C GLU A 105 -12.49 3.76 22.03
N GLN A 106 -11.85 4.69 21.30
CA GLN A 106 -10.46 4.52 20.86
C GLN A 106 -9.52 4.67 22.06
N SER A 107 -8.76 3.63 22.38
CA SER A 107 -7.71 3.70 23.38
C SER A 107 -6.39 4.24 22.80
N VAL A 108 -5.52 4.73 23.67
CA VAL A 108 -4.17 5.16 23.29
C VAL A 108 -3.37 3.97 22.74
N GLU A 109 -3.53 2.79 23.34
CA GLU A 109 -2.86 1.55 22.93
C GLU A 109 -3.27 1.13 21.51
N GLU A 110 -4.56 1.24 21.19
CA GLU A 110 -5.07 0.97 19.84
C GLU A 110 -4.48 1.96 18.82
N PHE A 111 -4.44 3.24 19.16
CA PHE A 111 -3.86 4.29 18.35
C PHE A 111 -2.36 4.02 18.11
N GLN A 112 -1.60 3.74 19.18
CA GLN A 112 -0.19 3.41 19.11
C GLN A 112 0.06 2.18 18.24
N ARG A 113 -0.68 1.09 18.44
CA ARG A 113 -0.55 -0.14 17.66
C ARG A 113 -0.70 0.08 16.17
N VAL A 114 -1.72 0.87 15.76
CA VAL A 114 -1.96 1.18 14.34
C VAL A 114 -0.84 2.06 13.79
N PHE A 115 -0.43 3.07 14.54
CA PHE A 115 0.60 4.01 14.12
C PHE A 115 1.97 3.32 14.05
N GLU A 116 2.34 2.55 15.03
CA GLU A 116 3.56 1.74 15.04
C GLU A 116 3.59 0.80 13.84
N THR A 117 2.52 0.02 13.64
CA THR A 117 2.44 -0.93 12.54
C THR A 117 2.60 -0.26 11.17
N ASN A 118 1.94 0.88 10.97
CA ASN A 118 1.91 1.50 9.66
C ASN A 118 3.08 2.45 9.37
N VAL A 119 3.72 3.00 10.41
CA VAL A 119 4.77 4.03 10.26
C VAL A 119 6.12 3.52 10.75
N VAL A 120 6.22 3.16 12.04
CA VAL A 120 7.51 2.85 12.67
C VAL A 120 8.15 1.62 12.05
N TRP A 121 7.40 0.56 11.87
CA TRP A 121 7.92 -0.70 11.31
C TRP A 121 8.24 -0.60 9.83
N ASN A 122 7.51 0.22 9.07
CA ASN A 122 7.88 0.52 7.69
C ASN A 122 9.24 1.24 7.61
N PHE A 123 9.53 2.16 8.55
CA PHE A 123 10.85 2.77 8.67
C PHE A 123 11.95 1.72 8.84
N MET A 124 11.73 0.71 9.68
CA MET A 124 12.70 -0.37 9.92
C MET A 124 13.02 -1.15 8.64
N ILE A 125 12.00 -1.52 7.88
CA ILE A 125 12.17 -2.24 6.60
C ILE A 125 12.94 -1.37 5.61
N VAL A 126 12.53 -0.10 5.46
CA VAL A 126 13.21 0.85 4.57
C VAL A 126 14.67 1.02 4.96
N ARG A 127 14.98 1.13 6.24
CA ARG A 127 16.37 1.28 6.72
C ARG A 127 17.25 0.10 6.28
N GLN A 128 16.73 -1.14 6.40
CA GLN A 128 17.49 -2.34 5.97
C GLN A 128 17.67 -2.38 4.45
N ALA A 129 16.66 -2.03 3.69
CA ALA A 129 16.76 -1.94 2.24
C ALA A 129 17.69 -0.81 1.79
N ALA A 130 17.57 0.38 2.39
CA ALA A 130 18.34 1.56 2.02
C ALA A 130 19.86 1.40 2.25
N ILE A 131 20.29 0.62 3.25
CA ILE A 131 21.70 0.27 3.45
C ILE A 131 22.25 -0.38 2.18
N ARG A 132 21.55 -1.36 1.62
CA ARG A 132 21.94 -2.12 0.44
C ARG A 132 21.79 -1.31 -0.84
N MET A 133 20.71 -0.58 -0.96
CA MET A 133 20.45 0.32 -2.10
C MET A 133 21.53 1.40 -2.20
N LYS A 134 22.04 1.92 -1.07
CA LYS A 134 23.13 2.89 -1.03
C LYS A 134 24.43 2.31 -1.61
N GLU A 135 24.76 1.08 -1.28
CA GLU A 135 25.94 0.39 -1.81
C GLU A 135 25.84 0.17 -3.33
N GLN A 136 24.62 -0.05 -3.81
CA GLN A 136 24.33 -0.21 -5.25
C GLN A 136 24.20 1.13 -6.00
N GLY A 137 24.08 2.25 -5.28
CA GLY A 137 23.84 3.57 -5.88
C GLY A 137 22.47 3.70 -6.52
N LYS A 138 21.51 2.83 -6.20
CA LYS A 138 20.19 2.75 -6.82
C LYS A 138 19.15 2.08 -5.91
N GLY A 139 17.92 2.60 -5.93
CA GLY A 139 16.80 1.99 -5.24
C GLY A 139 15.48 2.73 -5.43
N ALA A 140 14.37 2.04 -5.14
CA ALA A 140 13.04 2.64 -5.12
C ALA A 140 12.23 2.15 -3.91
N ILE A 141 11.67 3.09 -3.18
CA ILE A 141 10.76 2.86 -2.05
C ILE A 141 9.38 3.31 -2.49
N VAL A 142 8.40 2.42 -2.42
CA VAL A 142 7.02 2.71 -2.78
C VAL A 142 6.12 2.38 -1.59
N PHE A 143 5.45 3.39 -1.08
CA PHE A 143 4.46 3.22 -0.03
C PHE A 143 3.05 3.10 -0.62
N ILE A 144 2.29 2.12 -0.16
CA ILE A 144 0.84 2.07 -0.40
C ILE A 144 0.15 2.77 0.79
N SER A 145 -0.17 4.05 0.57
CA SER A 145 -0.87 4.88 1.53
C SER A 145 -2.40 4.77 1.34
N SER A 146 -3.10 5.87 1.37
CA SER A 146 -4.54 5.98 1.13
C SER A 146 -4.91 7.45 0.89
N ASN A 147 -5.97 7.72 0.15
CA ASN A 147 -6.57 9.04 0.09
C ASN A 147 -7.08 9.55 1.45
N THR A 148 -7.23 8.64 2.44
CA THR A 148 -7.55 9.00 3.84
C THR A 148 -6.46 9.80 4.54
N ALA A 149 -5.27 9.88 3.98
CA ALA A 149 -4.22 10.81 4.42
C ALA A 149 -4.63 12.28 4.27
N TYR A 150 -5.58 12.58 3.39
CA TYR A 150 -6.07 13.93 3.08
C TYR A 150 -7.56 14.12 3.37
N ARG A 151 -8.35 13.05 3.29
CA ARG A 151 -9.80 13.07 3.47
C ARG A 151 -10.20 11.99 4.45
N ALA A 152 -10.40 12.38 5.70
CA ALA A 152 -10.70 11.45 6.78
C ALA A 152 -12.02 10.69 6.53
N ILE A 153 -12.05 9.48 7.04
CA ILE A 153 -13.27 8.69 7.17
C ILE A 153 -13.62 8.54 8.66
N PRO A 154 -14.91 8.48 9.01
CA PRO A 154 -15.33 8.36 10.41
C PRO A 154 -14.71 7.14 11.11
N ASN A 155 -14.44 7.28 12.39
CA ASN A 155 -14.01 6.19 13.28
C ASN A 155 -12.66 5.55 12.90
N ARG A 156 -11.74 6.32 12.27
CA ARG A 156 -10.44 5.85 11.76
C ARG A 156 -9.29 6.82 12.05
N ALA A 157 -9.34 7.51 13.19
CA ALA A 157 -8.34 8.54 13.50
C ALA A 157 -6.89 8.01 13.42
N ALA A 158 -6.60 6.89 14.06
CA ALA A 158 -5.27 6.27 14.04
C ALA A 158 -4.83 5.89 12.62
N TYR A 159 -5.73 5.31 11.82
CA TYR A 159 -5.44 4.94 10.44
C TYR A 159 -5.15 6.17 9.57
N CYS A 160 -6.02 7.19 9.62
CA CYS A 160 -5.84 8.43 8.87
C CYS A 160 -4.52 9.12 9.25
N ALA A 161 -4.23 9.23 10.55
CA ALA A 161 -2.98 9.79 11.05
C ALA A 161 -1.76 9.01 10.55
N SER A 162 -1.81 7.67 10.58
CA SER A 162 -0.72 6.82 10.11
C SER A 162 -0.47 6.98 8.60
N LYS A 163 -1.54 7.10 7.80
CA LYS A 163 -1.40 7.30 6.34
C LYS A 163 -0.85 8.69 6.01
N GLY A 164 -1.25 9.73 6.75
CA GLY A 164 -0.61 11.05 6.67
C GLY A 164 0.88 11.01 7.08
N GLY A 165 1.20 10.26 8.14
CA GLY A 165 2.57 10.03 8.58
C GLY A 165 3.45 9.36 7.52
N ILE A 166 2.92 8.35 6.81
CA ILE A 166 3.59 7.70 5.68
C ILE A 166 3.93 8.72 4.58
N ASN A 167 3.00 9.60 4.21
CA ASN A 167 3.22 10.58 3.16
C ASN A 167 4.35 11.56 3.53
N ALA A 168 4.34 12.05 4.77
CA ALA A 168 5.41 12.92 5.28
C ALA A 168 6.76 12.21 5.33
N MET A 169 6.77 10.95 5.82
CA MET A 169 7.98 10.12 5.91
C MET A 169 8.58 9.83 4.53
N SER A 170 7.75 9.56 3.52
CA SER A 170 8.22 9.33 2.15
C SER A 170 8.92 10.56 1.57
N LYS A 171 8.42 11.78 1.84
CA LYS A 171 9.07 13.02 1.41
C LYS A 171 10.43 13.23 2.10
N ALA A 172 10.50 12.94 3.41
CA ALA A 172 11.76 12.97 4.14
C ALA A 172 12.78 12.00 3.52
N PHE A 173 12.38 10.76 3.22
CA PHE A 173 13.27 9.79 2.58
C PHE A 173 13.69 10.21 1.17
N ALA A 174 12.81 10.85 0.39
CA ALA A 174 13.17 11.37 -0.92
C ALA A 174 14.31 12.39 -0.84
N VAL A 175 14.30 13.25 0.18
CA VAL A 175 15.35 14.25 0.44
C VAL A 175 16.63 13.60 0.97
N ASP A 176 16.51 12.76 2.00
CA ASP A 176 17.67 12.19 2.70
C ASP A 176 18.43 11.17 1.85
N LEU A 177 17.71 10.37 1.05
CA LEU A 177 18.25 9.24 0.31
C LEU A 177 18.54 9.55 -1.15
N GLY A 178 18.03 10.65 -1.69
CA GLY A 178 18.19 11.04 -3.10
C GLY A 178 19.65 11.12 -3.55
N LYS A 179 20.54 11.61 -2.70
CA LYS A 179 22.00 11.65 -2.95
C LYS A 179 22.65 10.28 -3.15
N TYR A 180 21.98 9.21 -2.77
CA TYR A 180 22.42 7.82 -2.98
C TYR A 180 21.72 7.14 -4.16
N GLY A 181 20.99 7.89 -4.99
CA GLY A 181 20.22 7.34 -6.11
C GLY A 181 18.97 6.56 -5.69
N ILE A 182 18.48 6.78 -4.46
CA ILE A 182 17.30 6.10 -3.91
C ILE A 182 16.10 7.04 -4.00
N ARG A 183 15.02 6.59 -4.62
CA ARG A 183 13.76 7.32 -4.75
C ARG A 183 12.75 6.84 -3.72
N SER A 184 11.86 7.72 -3.24
CA SER A 184 10.79 7.38 -2.33
C SER A 184 9.49 8.07 -2.77
N ASN A 185 8.44 7.29 -3.02
CA ASN A 185 7.17 7.78 -3.53
C ASN A 185 5.99 7.06 -2.87
N VAL A 186 4.81 7.61 -3.06
CA VAL A 186 3.56 7.13 -2.47
C VAL A 186 2.50 6.89 -3.54
N VAL A 187 1.84 5.76 -3.46
CA VAL A 187 0.56 5.50 -4.14
C VAL A 187 -0.56 5.73 -3.14
N LEU A 188 -1.57 6.49 -3.52
CA LEU A 188 -2.74 6.84 -2.71
C LEU A 188 -4.01 6.24 -3.31
N PRO A 189 -4.33 5.00 -2.97
CA PRO A 189 -5.59 4.39 -3.40
C PRO A 189 -6.80 5.12 -2.81
N GLY A 190 -7.87 5.16 -3.61
CA GLY A 190 -9.22 5.37 -3.11
C GLY A 190 -9.85 4.07 -2.63
N THR A 191 -11.16 3.89 -2.86
CA THR A 191 -11.81 2.62 -2.63
C THR A 191 -11.37 1.61 -3.68
N ILE A 192 -11.04 0.39 -3.23
CA ILE A 192 -10.61 -0.71 -4.09
C ILE A 192 -11.67 -1.83 -4.03
N LYS A 193 -11.93 -2.49 -5.16
CA LYS A 193 -12.80 -3.68 -5.27
C LYS A 193 -12.18 -4.90 -4.60
N THR A 194 -12.01 -4.84 -3.27
CA THR A 194 -11.49 -5.96 -2.48
C THR A 194 -12.53 -7.07 -2.35
N GLU A 195 -12.10 -8.29 -2.02
CA GLU A 195 -13.04 -9.40 -1.72
C GLU A 195 -14.01 -9.02 -0.59
N ARG A 196 -13.54 -8.28 0.41
CA ARG A 196 -14.39 -7.74 1.45
C ARG A 196 -15.42 -6.76 0.90
N TRP A 197 -15.04 -5.86 0.00
CA TRP A 197 -15.96 -4.92 -0.64
C TRP A 197 -17.04 -5.67 -1.43
N LYS A 198 -16.69 -6.72 -2.15
CA LYS A 198 -17.64 -7.58 -2.87
C LYS A 198 -18.64 -8.26 -1.92
N GLN A 199 -18.20 -8.68 -0.73
CA GLN A 199 -19.05 -9.31 0.28
C GLN A 199 -20.03 -8.35 0.97
N MET A 200 -19.74 -7.05 1.02
CA MET A 200 -20.59 -6.05 1.67
C MET A 200 -21.90 -5.77 0.90
N GLY A 201 -22.02 -6.22 -0.35
CA GLY A 201 -23.24 -6.22 -1.15
C GLY A 201 -23.77 -4.81 -1.50
N LYS A 202 -24.96 -4.76 -2.12
CA LYS A 202 -25.64 -3.53 -2.61
C LYS A 202 -26.06 -2.52 -1.52
N LYS A 203 -25.79 -2.78 -0.23
CA LYS A 203 -26.16 -1.87 0.87
C LYS A 203 -25.22 -0.66 1.01
N GLN A 204 -24.07 -0.66 0.35
CA GLN A 204 -23.31 0.56 0.19
C GLN A 204 -23.78 1.26 -1.10
N ILE A 205 -24.05 2.55 -0.99
CA ILE A 205 -24.06 3.45 -2.17
C ILE A 205 -22.85 3.04 -2.97
N SER A 206 -23.03 2.64 -4.23
CA SER A 206 -21.90 2.15 -5.01
C SER A 206 -20.88 3.28 -5.00
N ASN A 207 -19.74 3.07 -4.32
CA ASN A 207 -18.72 4.11 -4.26
C ASN A 207 -18.30 4.59 -5.66
N GLY A 208 -18.56 3.75 -6.70
CA GLY A 208 -18.38 4.12 -8.09
C GLY A 208 -19.25 5.30 -8.52
N GLU A 209 -20.45 5.45 -7.96
CA GLU A 209 -21.31 6.61 -8.25
C GLU A 209 -20.77 7.93 -7.69
N LEU A 210 -19.89 7.87 -6.70
CA LEU A 210 -19.26 9.04 -6.09
C LEU A 210 -17.89 9.36 -6.67
N VAL A 211 -17.41 8.54 -7.62
CA VAL A 211 -16.10 8.67 -8.25
C VAL A 211 -16.26 9.32 -9.62
N PRO A 212 -15.51 10.40 -9.94
CA PRO A 212 -15.65 11.10 -11.22
C PRO A 212 -15.53 10.22 -12.47
N ILE A 213 -14.61 9.23 -12.46
CA ILE A 213 -14.44 8.30 -13.58
C ILE A 213 -15.56 7.25 -13.68
N GLY A 214 -16.45 7.19 -12.70
CA GLY A 214 -17.64 6.31 -12.68
C GLY A 214 -17.41 4.92 -12.08
N ASP A 215 -16.19 4.57 -11.70
CA ASP A 215 -15.88 3.28 -11.06
C ASP A 215 -14.77 3.42 -10.04
N ILE A 216 -14.71 2.48 -9.10
CA ILE A 216 -13.64 2.36 -8.11
C ILE A 216 -12.50 1.50 -8.65
N SER A 217 -11.31 1.67 -8.07
CA SER A 217 -10.10 1.00 -8.53
C SER A 217 -10.15 -0.52 -8.38
N ASP A 218 -9.56 -1.22 -9.32
CA ASP A 218 -9.17 -2.62 -9.19
C ASP A 218 -7.76 -2.74 -8.57
N TYR A 219 -7.33 -3.95 -8.24
CA TYR A 219 -5.99 -4.19 -7.71
C TYR A 219 -4.89 -3.83 -8.72
N GLU A 220 -5.17 -4.03 -9.99
CA GLU A 220 -4.29 -3.75 -11.13
C GLU A 220 -3.96 -2.26 -11.25
N ASP A 221 -4.90 -1.37 -10.97
CA ASP A 221 -4.67 0.07 -11.02
C ASP A 221 -3.59 0.50 -10.01
N ILE A 222 -3.68 -0.06 -8.80
CA ILE A 222 -2.69 0.20 -7.74
C ILE A 222 -1.35 -0.45 -8.09
N ALA A 223 -1.37 -1.67 -8.62
CA ALA A 223 -0.16 -2.41 -8.98
C ALA A 223 0.61 -1.72 -10.11
N ASN A 224 -0.09 -1.19 -11.11
CA ASN A 224 0.51 -0.44 -12.22
C ASN A 224 1.19 0.85 -11.74
N ALA A 225 0.55 1.59 -10.84
CA ALA A 225 1.14 2.79 -10.23
C ALA A 225 2.38 2.44 -9.37
N ALA A 226 2.30 1.37 -8.58
CA ALA A 226 3.42 0.89 -7.79
C ALA A 226 4.59 0.42 -8.67
N PHE A 227 4.31 -0.25 -9.77
CA PHE A 227 5.31 -0.69 -10.74
C PHE A 227 5.98 0.52 -11.43
N PHE A 228 5.21 1.49 -11.89
CA PHE A 228 5.74 2.74 -12.45
C PHE A 228 6.71 3.40 -11.48
N LEU A 229 6.29 3.61 -10.22
CA LEU A 229 7.11 4.27 -9.21
C LEU A 229 8.31 3.41 -8.76
N GLY A 230 8.19 2.10 -8.78
CA GLY A 230 9.21 1.15 -8.36
C GLY A 230 10.31 0.89 -9.41
N THR A 231 10.12 1.31 -10.66
CA THR A 231 11.04 0.99 -11.76
C THR A 231 11.69 2.23 -12.37
N ASP A 232 12.58 2.03 -13.34
CA ASP A 232 13.25 3.09 -14.10
C ASP A 232 12.30 3.93 -14.98
N LEU A 233 11.04 3.51 -15.14
CA LEU A 233 10.01 4.31 -15.80
C LEU A 233 9.81 5.66 -15.09
N SER A 234 10.12 5.72 -13.79
CA SER A 234 10.00 6.92 -12.96
C SER A 234 11.36 7.41 -12.42
N LYS A 235 12.44 7.23 -13.19
CA LYS A 235 13.83 7.51 -12.73
C LYS A 235 14.08 8.91 -12.16
N ASN A 236 13.28 9.90 -12.53
CA ASN A 236 13.36 11.28 -12.03
C ASN A 236 12.14 11.68 -11.19
N VAL A 237 11.41 10.70 -10.64
CA VAL A 237 10.24 10.93 -9.76
C VAL A 237 10.61 10.48 -8.35
N THR A 238 10.69 11.43 -7.43
CA THR A 238 10.90 11.17 -5.99
C THR A 238 10.15 12.20 -5.16
N GLY A 239 9.64 11.83 -4.00
CA GLY A 239 8.77 12.67 -3.15
C GLY A 239 7.36 12.86 -3.69
N ALA A 240 6.99 12.13 -4.75
CA ALA A 240 5.69 12.23 -5.39
C ALA A 240 4.62 11.39 -4.68
N GLU A 241 3.39 11.85 -4.85
CA GLU A 241 2.18 11.20 -4.39
C GLU A 241 1.24 11.01 -5.59
N ILE A 242 0.96 9.76 -5.94
CA ILE A 242 0.07 9.44 -7.07
C ILE A 242 -1.27 8.97 -6.52
N HIS A 243 -2.31 9.75 -6.76
CA HIS A 243 -3.68 9.37 -6.46
C HIS A 243 -4.17 8.35 -7.48
N VAL A 244 -4.67 7.22 -6.98
CA VAL A 244 -5.30 6.16 -7.78
C VAL A 244 -6.69 5.95 -7.18
N ASP A 245 -7.58 6.91 -7.41
CA ASP A 245 -8.89 7.00 -6.76
C ASP A 245 -10.00 7.47 -7.71
N GLY A 246 -9.75 7.44 -9.02
CA GLY A 246 -10.70 7.83 -10.04
C GLY A 246 -11.13 9.31 -9.97
N GLY A 247 -10.30 10.17 -9.34
CA GLY A 247 -10.59 11.59 -9.15
C GLY A 247 -11.41 11.92 -7.90
N MET A 248 -11.66 10.93 -7.02
CA MET A 248 -12.44 11.15 -5.80
C MET A 248 -11.85 12.27 -4.93
N SER A 249 -10.53 12.36 -4.83
CA SER A 249 -9.84 13.37 -4.01
C SER A 249 -9.81 14.76 -4.66
N CYS A 250 -10.05 14.89 -5.96
CA CYS A 250 -10.00 16.15 -6.69
C CYS A 250 -11.31 16.94 -6.61
N GLN A 251 -12.42 16.28 -6.33
CA GLN A 251 -13.73 16.93 -6.32
C GLN A 251 -14.04 17.52 -4.93
N LEU A 252 -14.67 18.71 -4.94
CA LEU A 252 -15.15 19.33 -3.71
C LEU A 252 -16.40 18.62 -3.19
N TYR A 253 -17.35 18.35 -4.10
CA TYR A 253 -18.58 17.59 -3.83
C TYR A 253 -18.82 16.58 -4.95
N PRO A 254 -19.25 15.33 -4.62
CA PRO A 254 -19.70 14.39 -5.63
C PRO A 254 -20.86 14.94 -6.44
N GLN A 255 -20.79 14.92 -7.77
CA GLN A 255 -21.83 15.46 -8.65
C GLN A 255 -23.22 14.85 -8.38
N LYS A 256 -23.26 13.55 -8.09
CA LYS A 256 -24.52 12.85 -7.77
C LYS A 256 -25.21 13.32 -6.50
N LEU A 257 -24.50 13.88 -5.53
CA LEU A 257 -25.14 14.46 -4.35
C LEU A 257 -26.04 15.66 -4.73
N ASN A 258 -25.64 16.44 -5.74
CA ASN A 258 -26.47 17.54 -6.23
C ASN A 258 -27.73 17.03 -6.95
N VAL A 259 -27.63 15.94 -7.71
CA VAL A 259 -28.78 15.30 -8.39
C VAL A 259 -29.74 14.72 -7.36
N LEU A 260 -29.22 13.94 -6.39
CA LEU A 260 -30.03 13.36 -5.33
C LEU A 260 -30.73 14.41 -4.45
N ALA A 261 -30.04 15.53 -4.16
CA ALA A 261 -30.63 16.65 -3.43
C ALA A 261 -31.74 17.32 -4.24
N ALA A 262 -31.55 17.52 -5.54
CA ALA A 262 -32.58 18.09 -6.43
C ALA A 262 -33.80 17.17 -6.58
N GLU A 263 -33.56 15.85 -6.72
CA GLU A 263 -34.66 14.86 -6.79
C GLU A 263 -35.44 14.80 -5.49
N LYS A 264 -34.81 14.91 -4.34
CA LYS A 264 -35.45 14.92 -3.04
C LYS A 264 -36.29 16.17 -2.85
N LEU A 265 -35.78 17.35 -3.21
CA LEU A 265 -36.51 18.60 -3.17
C LEU A 265 -37.74 18.55 -4.09
N ALA A 266 -37.61 18.02 -5.31
CA ALA A 266 -38.72 17.88 -6.25
C ALA A 266 -39.77 16.86 -5.77
N GLN A 267 -39.47 15.96 -4.85
CA GLN A 267 -40.44 15.05 -4.22
C GLN A 267 -41.16 15.69 -3.02
N GLU A 268 -40.49 16.59 -2.31
CA GLU A 268 -41.05 17.32 -1.17
C GLU A 268 -41.99 18.45 -1.59
N GLU A 269 -41.87 18.92 -2.86
CA GLU A 269 -42.75 19.95 -3.47
C GLU A 269 -44.01 19.37 -4.12
N LYS A 270 -44.20 18.04 -4.14
CA LYS A 270 -45.42 17.35 -4.63
C LYS A 270 -46.26 16.83 -3.49
#